data_721e3661e19e2c2708f548ff0ffc9719
#
_entry.id   721e3661e19e2c2708f548ff0ffc9719
#
_cell.length_a   1.000
_cell.length_b   1.000
_cell.length_c   1.000
_cell.angle_alpha   90.00
_cell.angle_beta   90.00
_cell.angle_gamma   90.00
#
_symmetry.space_group_name_H-M   'P 1'
#
loop_
_entity.id
_entity.type
_entity.pdbx_description
1 polymer ?
#
loop_
_entity_poly.entity_id
_entity_poly.type
_entity_poly.pdbx_seq_one_letter_code
_entity_poly.pdbx_strand_id
1 'polypeptide(L)'
;AVLLHGRPVSFRKKGEKVTMTNPGWYPREPRIRWDYAGINDLLLWGTRCGMSDLCLRSALPAWMRLNGTWRMVTQRAITTDELLSALERLTRNNSVAALIKSGQSDYDFAHEIEESRGVRRRYRGNATPVADGYSTGVKIVFRAIPSMPPALEDLHVEQEILDHAMPSNGLVLVTGVMGSGKSTLLAAILRRIIEKGG
;
A
#
# COMPACT_ATOMS: atom_id res chain seq x y z
N ALA A 1 -20.87 0.44 4.97
CA ALA A 1 -21.59 1.65 5.34
C ALA A 1 -21.31 1.94 6.81
N VAL A 2 -21.04 3.19 7.14
CA VAL A 2 -21.01 3.68 8.52
C VAL A 2 -22.43 4.16 8.81
N LEU A 3 -22.97 3.82 9.98
CA LEU A 3 -24.31 4.22 10.37
C LEU A 3 -24.22 5.31 11.45
N LEU A 4 -24.94 6.40 11.26
CA LEU A 4 -25.22 7.37 12.29
C LEU A 4 -26.75 7.38 12.49
N HIS A 5 -27.23 7.13 13.70
CA HIS A 5 -28.66 7.02 14.00
C HIS A 5 -29.40 6.03 13.05
N GLY A 6 -28.76 4.92 12.66
CA GLY A 6 -29.37 3.90 11.79
C GLY A 6 -29.39 4.23 10.29
N ARG A 7 -28.83 5.36 9.84
CA ARG A 7 -28.73 5.70 8.41
C ARG A 7 -27.36 5.33 7.83
N PRO A 8 -27.30 4.77 6.62
CA PRO A 8 -26.04 4.47 5.96
C PRO A 8 -25.36 5.77 5.50
N VAL A 9 -24.07 5.92 5.85
CA VAL A 9 -23.23 7.02 5.38
C VAL A 9 -22.39 6.53 4.21
N SER A 10 -22.43 7.24 3.10
CA SER A 10 -21.65 6.96 1.91
C SER A 10 -20.41 7.85 1.86
N PHE A 11 -19.24 7.24 1.88
CA PHE A 11 -17.98 7.96 1.68
C PHE A 11 -17.64 8.01 0.18
N ARG A 12 -17.71 9.19 -0.42
CA ARG A 12 -17.11 9.47 -1.72
C ARG A 12 -15.79 10.23 -1.51
N LYS A 13 -14.68 9.69 -1.97
CA LYS A 13 -13.48 10.51 -2.16
C LYS A 13 -13.80 11.55 -3.22
N LYS A 14 -13.69 12.83 -2.91
CA LYS A 14 -13.73 13.89 -3.93
C LYS A 14 -12.53 13.67 -4.82
N GLY A 15 -12.80 13.41 -6.09
CA GLY A 15 -11.74 13.39 -7.06
C GLY A 15 -11.12 14.78 -7.11
N GLU A 16 -10.01 15.00 -6.41
CA GLU A 16 -8.97 15.67 -7.12
C GLU A 16 -8.81 14.86 -8.39
N LYS A 17 -9.15 15.45 -9.50
CA LYS A 17 -8.58 15.06 -10.78
C LYS A 17 -7.08 15.36 -10.66
N VAL A 18 -6.37 14.50 -9.93
CA VAL A 18 -5.01 14.20 -10.31
C VAL A 18 -5.23 13.67 -11.72
N THR A 19 -4.98 14.51 -12.69
CA THR A 19 -4.80 14.12 -14.08
C THR A 19 -3.65 13.14 -14.03
N MET A 20 -3.98 11.88 -13.76
CA MET A 20 -3.07 10.78 -13.85
C MET A 20 -2.83 10.60 -15.34
N THR A 21 -1.97 11.43 -15.88
CA THR A 21 -1.19 11.05 -17.03
C THR A 21 -0.68 9.65 -16.70
N ASN A 22 -0.90 8.73 -17.63
CA ASN A 22 -0.31 7.40 -17.57
C ASN A 22 1.14 7.60 -17.09
N PRO A 23 1.57 7.06 -15.92
CA PRO A 23 2.89 7.36 -15.36
C PRO A 23 4.02 6.94 -16.30
N GLY A 24 3.67 6.27 -17.40
CA GLY A 24 4.64 5.71 -18.33
C GLY A 24 5.35 4.50 -17.74
N TRP A 25 6.43 4.16 -18.37
CA TRP A 25 7.36 3.13 -17.89
C TRP A 25 8.21 3.68 -16.76
N TYR A 26 8.59 2.81 -15.83
CA TYR A 26 9.54 3.17 -14.79
C TYR A 26 10.88 3.62 -15.39
N PRO A 27 11.30 4.87 -15.17
CA PRO A 27 12.39 5.47 -15.94
C PRO A 27 13.79 4.96 -15.55
N ARG A 28 13.91 4.33 -14.37
CA ARG A 28 15.18 3.82 -13.82
C ARG A 28 15.24 2.30 -13.78
N GLU A 29 14.55 1.65 -14.71
CA GLU A 29 14.56 0.20 -14.82
C GLU A 29 16.00 -0.33 -15.01
N PRO A 30 16.47 -1.25 -14.14
CA PRO A 30 17.84 -1.77 -14.24
C PRO A 30 17.98 -2.65 -15.49
N ARG A 31 19.04 -2.39 -16.27
CA ARG A 31 19.31 -3.14 -17.50
C ARG A 31 19.81 -4.56 -17.25
N ILE A 32 20.53 -4.77 -16.13
CA ILE A 32 21.24 -6.04 -15.86
C ILE A 32 20.48 -6.85 -14.79
N ARG A 33 20.23 -6.28 -13.63
CA ARG A 33 19.70 -7.01 -12.49
C ARG A 33 18.84 -6.13 -11.59
N TRP A 34 17.70 -6.68 -11.15
CA TRP A 34 16.94 -6.13 -10.02
C TRP A 34 17.62 -6.51 -8.71
N ASP A 35 17.82 -5.52 -7.88
CA ASP A 35 18.33 -5.69 -6.53
C ASP A 35 17.44 -4.99 -5.50
N TYR A 36 17.82 -5.08 -4.24
CA TYR A 36 17.12 -4.41 -3.14
C TYR A 36 16.97 -2.91 -3.37
N ALA A 37 18.02 -2.24 -3.85
CA ALA A 37 17.98 -0.79 -4.09
C ALA A 37 17.04 -0.41 -5.24
N GLY A 38 17.08 -1.17 -6.32
CA GLY A 38 16.18 -0.98 -7.46
C GLY A 38 14.71 -1.19 -7.11
N ILE A 39 14.40 -2.20 -6.26
CA ILE A 39 13.03 -2.43 -5.78
C ILE A 39 12.58 -1.28 -4.87
N ASN A 40 13.43 -0.78 -3.98
CA ASN A 40 13.11 0.38 -3.14
C ASN A 40 12.83 1.62 -3.98
N ASP A 41 13.63 1.87 -5.01
CA ASP A 41 13.45 3.01 -5.89
C ASP A 41 12.13 2.89 -6.70
N LEU A 42 11.80 1.69 -7.17
CA LEU A 42 10.52 1.41 -7.82
C LEU A 42 9.32 1.64 -6.88
N LEU A 43 9.43 1.21 -5.61
CA LEU A 43 8.41 1.46 -4.59
C LEU A 43 8.21 2.95 -4.32
N LEU A 44 9.28 3.72 -4.18
CA LEU A 44 9.22 5.17 -3.98
C LEU A 44 8.62 5.87 -5.19
N TRP A 45 9.04 5.50 -6.40
CA TRP A 45 8.47 6.05 -7.63
C TRP A 45 6.97 5.72 -7.74
N GLY A 46 6.58 4.48 -7.48
CA GLY A 46 5.18 4.07 -7.48
C GLY A 46 4.34 4.84 -6.47
N THR A 47 4.88 5.09 -5.26
CA THR A 47 4.21 5.90 -4.23
C THR A 47 3.97 7.33 -4.71
N ARG A 48 4.94 7.95 -5.38
CA ARG A 48 4.80 9.29 -5.98
C ARG A 48 3.76 9.31 -7.11
N CYS A 49 3.60 8.20 -7.81
CA CYS A 49 2.54 8.02 -8.82
C CYS A 49 1.16 7.70 -8.21
N GLY A 50 1.04 7.60 -6.89
CA GLY A 50 -0.22 7.29 -6.21
C GLY A 50 -0.63 5.82 -6.28
N MET A 51 0.33 4.89 -6.33
CA MET A 51 0.02 3.47 -6.31
C MET A 51 -0.63 3.03 -5.01
N SER A 52 -1.56 2.09 -5.09
CA SER A 52 -2.05 1.33 -3.94
C SER A 52 -1.26 0.05 -3.71
N ASP A 53 -0.93 -0.66 -4.78
CA ASP A 53 -0.24 -1.95 -4.71
C ASP A 53 0.81 -2.05 -5.83
N LEU A 54 1.93 -2.73 -5.53
CA LEU A 54 2.96 -3.14 -6.50
C LEU A 54 3.08 -4.67 -6.45
N CYS A 55 3.02 -5.32 -7.60
CA CYS A 55 3.17 -6.75 -7.75
C CYS A 55 4.45 -7.05 -8.54
N LEU A 56 5.35 -7.80 -7.91
CA LEU A 56 6.54 -8.38 -8.51
C LEU A 56 6.34 -9.90 -8.56
N ARG A 57 6.56 -10.51 -9.71
CA ARG A 57 6.42 -11.95 -9.88
C ARG A 57 7.56 -12.49 -10.73
N SER A 58 8.04 -13.68 -10.38
CA SER A 58 9.01 -14.44 -11.19
C SER A 58 8.56 -14.54 -12.64
N ALA A 59 9.51 -14.36 -13.55
CA ALA A 59 9.35 -14.42 -15.00
C ALA A 59 8.41 -13.37 -15.61
N LEU A 60 7.96 -12.38 -14.86
CA LEU A 60 7.10 -11.30 -15.35
C LEU A 60 7.69 -9.92 -15.05
N PRO A 61 7.35 -8.90 -15.85
CA PRO A 61 7.57 -7.50 -15.51
C PRO A 61 6.79 -7.10 -14.25
N ALA A 62 7.17 -5.98 -13.65
CA ALA A 62 6.46 -5.42 -12.50
C ALA A 62 5.12 -4.79 -12.91
N TRP A 63 4.12 -4.99 -12.06
CA TRP A 63 2.77 -4.44 -12.22
C TRP A 63 2.42 -3.56 -11.04
N MET A 64 1.78 -2.44 -11.32
CA MET A 64 1.35 -1.47 -10.31
C MET A 64 -0.15 -1.21 -10.42
N ARG A 65 -0.81 -1.09 -9.26
CA ARG A 65 -2.23 -0.74 -9.21
C ARG A 65 -2.40 0.75 -8.96
N LEU A 66 -3.03 1.41 -9.92
CA LEU A 66 -3.35 2.83 -9.91
C LEU A 66 -4.86 3.01 -10.07
N ASN A 67 -5.49 3.73 -9.14
CA ASN A 67 -6.94 3.97 -9.19
C ASN A 67 -7.76 2.68 -9.42
N GLY A 68 -7.37 1.59 -8.77
CA GLY A 68 -8.04 0.30 -8.90
C GLY A 68 -7.65 -0.53 -10.12
N THR A 69 -6.89 0.00 -11.08
CA THR A 69 -6.51 -0.68 -12.32
C THR A 69 -5.05 -1.12 -12.27
N TRP A 70 -4.78 -2.38 -12.63
CA TRP A 70 -3.43 -2.90 -12.77
C TRP A 70 -2.79 -2.47 -14.09
N ARG A 71 -1.54 -2.01 -14.04
CA ARG A 71 -0.74 -1.59 -15.20
C ARG A 71 0.66 -2.13 -15.09
N MET A 72 1.19 -2.62 -16.20
CA MET A 72 2.59 -3.00 -16.33
C MET A 72 3.45 -1.73 -16.33
N VAL A 73 4.50 -1.71 -15.52
CA VAL A 73 5.34 -0.50 -15.31
C VAL A 73 6.81 -0.73 -15.64
N THR A 74 7.22 -1.96 -15.87
CA THR A 74 8.58 -2.31 -16.34
C THR A 74 8.48 -3.18 -17.59
N GLN A 75 9.55 -3.23 -18.38
CA GLN A 75 9.60 -4.03 -19.60
C GLN A 75 10.30 -5.37 -19.37
N ARG A 76 11.32 -5.38 -18.53
CA ARG A 76 12.10 -6.57 -18.24
C ARG A 76 11.39 -7.47 -17.23
N ALA A 77 11.33 -8.75 -17.51
CA ALA A 77 10.92 -9.76 -16.54
C ALA A 77 11.94 -9.85 -15.39
N ILE A 78 11.44 -10.06 -14.19
CA ILE A 78 12.26 -10.21 -12.98
C ILE A 78 12.48 -11.70 -12.75
N THR A 79 13.73 -12.12 -12.54
CA THR A 79 14.01 -13.54 -12.30
C THR A 79 13.69 -13.95 -10.88
N THR A 80 13.49 -15.24 -10.66
CA THR A 80 13.23 -15.81 -9.35
C THR A 80 14.38 -15.52 -8.36
N ASP A 81 15.62 -15.67 -8.80
CA ASP A 81 16.80 -15.43 -7.95
C ASP A 81 16.95 -13.95 -7.56
N GLU A 82 16.61 -13.02 -8.45
CA GLU A 82 16.57 -11.59 -8.15
C GLU A 82 15.57 -11.28 -7.04
N LEU A 83 14.34 -11.83 -7.16
CA LEU A 83 13.29 -11.61 -6.16
C LEU A 83 13.62 -12.26 -4.82
N LEU A 84 14.14 -13.47 -4.81
CA LEU A 84 14.50 -14.16 -3.57
C LEU A 84 15.66 -13.46 -2.86
N SER A 85 16.70 -13.07 -3.59
CA SER A 85 17.82 -12.30 -3.04
C SER A 85 17.37 -10.94 -2.48
N ALA A 86 16.45 -10.27 -3.17
CA ALA A 86 15.88 -9.03 -2.65
C ALA A 86 14.99 -9.26 -1.43
N LEU A 87 14.22 -10.35 -1.41
CA LEU A 87 13.31 -10.70 -0.31
C LEU A 87 14.04 -10.90 1.01
N GLU A 88 15.19 -11.59 1.00
CA GLU A 88 16.04 -11.77 2.19
C GLU A 88 16.45 -10.42 2.80
N ARG A 89 16.80 -9.46 1.96
CA ARG A 89 17.17 -8.10 2.41
C ARG A 89 15.97 -7.28 2.86
N LEU A 90 14.84 -7.40 2.16
CA LEU A 90 13.57 -6.71 2.50
C LEU A 90 13.03 -7.16 3.86
N THR A 91 13.14 -8.46 4.14
CA THR A 91 12.64 -9.07 5.38
C THR A 91 13.69 -9.09 6.50
N ARG A 92 14.98 -8.85 6.17
CA ARG A 92 16.13 -9.04 7.07
C ARG A 92 16.19 -10.47 7.64
N ASN A 93 15.74 -11.44 6.85
CA ASN A 93 15.65 -12.84 7.24
C ASN A 93 16.15 -13.73 6.09
N ASN A 94 17.30 -14.33 6.26
CA ASN A 94 17.94 -15.16 5.24
C ASN A 94 17.25 -16.51 5.02
N SER A 95 16.35 -16.91 5.92
CA SER A 95 15.59 -18.17 5.80
C SER A 95 14.33 -18.05 4.93
N VAL A 96 13.89 -16.83 4.61
CA VAL A 96 12.63 -16.60 3.88
C VAL A 96 12.73 -17.13 2.45
N ALA A 97 13.87 -17.00 1.79
CA ALA A 97 14.04 -17.54 0.44
C ALA A 97 13.87 -19.06 0.41
N ALA A 98 14.41 -19.78 1.40
CA ALA A 98 14.25 -21.22 1.51
C ALA A 98 12.78 -21.60 1.81
N LEU A 99 12.12 -20.85 2.68
CA LEU A 99 10.70 -21.05 3.01
C LEU A 99 9.82 -20.91 1.75
N ILE A 100 10.01 -19.88 0.96
CA ILE A 100 9.26 -19.68 -0.29
C ILE A 100 9.60 -20.76 -1.33
N LYS A 101 10.89 -21.13 -1.47
CA LYS A 101 11.32 -22.20 -2.40
C LYS A 101 10.68 -23.54 -2.06
N SER A 102 10.43 -23.82 -0.77
CA SER A 102 9.77 -25.06 -0.36
C SER A 102 8.30 -25.13 -0.81
N GLY A 103 7.71 -24.01 -1.22
CA GLY A 103 6.31 -23.96 -1.67
C GLY A 103 5.26 -24.14 -0.60
N GLN A 104 5.66 -24.20 0.69
CA GLN A 104 4.78 -24.59 1.78
C GLN A 104 3.94 -23.45 2.37
N SER A 105 4.47 -22.21 2.37
CA SER A 105 3.77 -21.09 2.98
C SER A 105 4.14 -19.75 2.37
N ASP A 106 3.25 -18.80 2.51
CA ASP A 106 3.50 -17.39 2.26
C ASP A 106 4.15 -16.72 3.49
N TYR A 107 4.68 -15.52 3.27
CA TYR A 107 5.36 -14.76 4.29
C TYR A 107 4.93 -13.28 4.24
N ASP A 108 4.29 -12.83 5.32
CA ASP A 108 3.92 -11.42 5.52
C ASP A 108 5.08 -10.66 6.19
N PHE A 109 5.34 -9.44 5.73
CA PHE A 109 6.36 -8.58 6.31
C PHE A 109 6.00 -7.10 6.19
N ALA A 110 6.64 -6.29 7.02
CA ALA A 110 6.61 -4.83 6.91
C ALA A 110 7.93 -4.34 6.32
N HIS A 111 7.84 -3.36 5.44
CA HIS A 111 9.01 -2.72 4.85
C HIS A 111 8.90 -1.21 4.96
N GLU A 112 10.00 -0.56 5.32
CA GLU A 112 10.06 0.89 5.49
C GLU A 112 11.25 1.45 4.72
N ILE A 113 11.02 2.54 4.00
CA ILE A 113 12.04 3.25 3.21
C ILE A 113 12.08 4.70 3.68
N GLU A 114 13.25 5.20 4.01
CA GLU A 114 13.47 6.62 4.22
C GLU A 114 13.60 7.33 2.87
N GLU A 115 12.57 8.10 2.48
CA GLU A 115 12.53 8.82 1.20
C GLU A 115 13.39 10.09 1.26
N SER A 116 13.40 10.76 2.40
CA SER A 116 14.21 11.92 2.73
C SER A 116 14.30 12.06 4.25
N ARG A 117 15.13 12.97 4.74
CA ARG A 117 15.31 13.17 6.20
C ARG A 117 13.97 13.35 6.91
N GLY A 118 13.63 12.38 7.76
CA GLY A 118 12.39 12.36 8.54
C GLY A 118 11.13 11.94 7.78
N VAL A 119 11.21 11.68 6.47
CA VAL A 119 10.07 11.21 5.66
C VAL A 119 10.23 9.73 5.38
N ARG A 120 9.38 8.91 5.97
CA ARG A 120 9.39 7.46 5.83
C ARG A 120 8.16 6.97 5.10
N ARG A 121 8.36 6.04 4.16
CA ARG A 121 7.30 5.34 3.43
C ARG A 121 7.21 3.92 3.94
N ARG A 122 6.02 3.50 4.29
CA ARG A 122 5.75 2.17 4.84
C ARG A 122 4.96 1.34 3.87
N TYR A 123 5.31 0.06 3.81
CA TYR A 123 4.67 -0.92 2.95
C TYR A 123 4.39 -2.18 3.76
N ARG A 124 3.24 -2.79 3.51
CA ARG A 124 2.99 -4.18 3.88
C ARG A 124 3.36 -5.02 2.68
N GLY A 125 4.25 -5.98 2.86
CA GLY A 125 4.65 -6.97 1.87
C GLY A 125 4.07 -8.33 2.18
N ASN A 126 3.69 -9.07 1.15
CA ASN A 126 3.37 -10.49 1.22
C ASN A 126 4.13 -11.19 0.11
N ALA A 127 4.92 -12.20 0.47
CA ALA A 127 5.63 -13.07 -0.47
C ALA A 127 4.94 -14.44 -0.50
N THR A 128 4.54 -14.87 -1.69
CA THR A 128 3.82 -16.13 -1.91
C THR A 128 4.57 -16.99 -2.92
N PRO A 129 4.77 -18.30 -2.66
CA PRO A 129 5.28 -19.20 -3.68
C PRO A 129 4.29 -19.31 -4.84
N VAL A 130 4.80 -19.35 -6.06
CA VAL A 130 3.99 -19.50 -7.28
C VAL A 130 4.64 -20.52 -8.20
N ALA A 131 3.84 -21.20 -9.01
CA ALA A 131 4.37 -22.05 -10.05
C ALA A 131 5.11 -21.20 -11.10
N ASP A 132 6.33 -21.63 -11.45
CA ASP A 132 7.17 -21.06 -12.48
C ASP A 132 7.76 -22.19 -13.35
N GLY A 133 6.94 -22.66 -14.29
CA GLY A 133 7.24 -23.87 -15.06
C GLY A 133 7.34 -25.08 -14.15
N TYR A 134 8.49 -25.75 -14.15
CA TYR A 134 8.79 -26.92 -13.29
C TYR A 134 9.42 -26.54 -11.94
N SER A 135 9.53 -25.25 -11.64
CA SER A 135 10.15 -24.75 -10.40
C SER A 135 9.17 -23.92 -9.58
N THR A 136 9.57 -23.63 -8.34
CA THR A 136 8.85 -22.66 -7.49
C THR A 136 9.44 -21.28 -7.71
N GLY A 137 8.61 -20.39 -8.23
CA GLY A 137 8.89 -18.96 -8.29
C GLY A 137 8.32 -18.24 -7.06
N VAL A 138 8.42 -16.93 -7.05
CA VAL A 138 7.87 -16.06 -6.00
C VAL A 138 7.04 -14.92 -6.58
N LYS A 139 5.97 -14.60 -5.89
CA LYS A 139 5.19 -13.37 -6.10
C LYS A 139 5.28 -12.53 -4.83
N ILE A 140 5.70 -11.30 -4.95
CA ILE A 140 5.74 -10.33 -3.86
C ILE A 140 4.75 -9.21 -4.16
N VAL A 141 3.80 -8.99 -3.25
CA VAL A 141 2.85 -7.87 -3.36
C VAL A 141 3.13 -6.90 -2.25
N PHE A 142 3.39 -5.65 -2.62
CA PHE A 142 3.52 -4.54 -1.68
C PHE A 142 2.25 -3.70 -1.71
N ARG A 143 1.74 -3.36 -0.54
CA ARG A 143 0.69 -2.38 -0.34
C ARG A 143 1.26 -1.14 0.33
N ALA A 144 1.11 0.02 -0.30
CA ALA A 144 1.52 1.28 0.29
C ALA A 144 0.62 1.63 1.49
N ILE A 145 1.24 1.97 2.62
CA ILE A 145 0.55 2.44 3.81
C ILE A 145 0.68 3.96 3.84
N PRO A 146 -0.42 4.72 3.78
CA PRO A 146 -0.37 6.16 3.90
C PRO A 146 0.35 6.59 5.18
N SER A 147 1.28 7.52 5.09
CA SER A 147 2.03 8.04 6.24
C SER A 147 1.19 8.93 7.14
N MET A 148 0.15 9.55 6.60
CA MET A 148 -0.80 10.39 7.32
C MET A 148 -2.23 9.94 6.99
N PRO A 149 -3.14 9.90 7.97
CA PRO A 149 -4.55 9.75 7.68
C PRO A 149 -5.04 10.93 6.81
N PRO A 150 -6.06 10.73 5.97
CA PRO A 150 -6.68 11.84 5.23
C PRO A 150 -7.21 12.89 6.22
N ALA A 151 -7.29 14.15 5.79
CA ALA A 151 -7.99 15.15 6.59
C ALA A 151 -9.49 14.78 6.68
N LEU A 152 -10.13 15.14 7.76
CA LEU A 152 -11.54 14.81 7.99
C LEU A 152 -12.44 15.43 6.91
N GLU A 153 -12.07 16.60 6.43
CA GLU A 153 -12.73 17.35 5.36
C GLU A 153 -12.65 16.63 3.99
N ASP A 154 -11.58 15.86 3.76
CA ASP A 154 -11.37 15.11 2.52
C ASP A 154 -12.24 13.84 2.44
N LEU A 155 -12.84 13.42 3.53
CA LEU A 155 -13.61 12.19 3.61
C LEU A 155 -15.07 12.35 3.15
N HIS A 156 -15.51 13.54 2.78
CA HIS A 156 -16.91 13.82 2.36
C HIS A 156 -17.92 13.23 3.34
N VAL A 157 -17.64 13.44 4.61
CA VAL A 157 -18.54 13.10 5.71
C VAL A 157 -19.63 14.17 5.79
N GLU A 158 -20.86 13.77 6.03
CA GLU A 158 -21.97 14.71 6.24
C GLU A 158 -21.64 15.67 7.40
N GLN A 159 -22.06 16.93 7.27
CA GLN A 159 -21.75 17.99 8.25
C GLN A 159 -22.21 17.60 9.65
N GLU A 160 -23.36 16.96 9.77
CA GLU A 160 -23.91 16.46 11.03
C GLU A 160 -22.94 15.51 11.76
N ILE A 161 -22.22 14.65 11.01
CA ILE A 161 -21.19 13.75 11.57
C ILE A 161 -19.99 14.56 12.05
N LEU A 162 -19.58 15.57 11.29
CA LEU A 162 -18.46 16.43 11.66
C LEU A 162 -18.72 17.18 12.97
N ASP A 163 -19.94 17.65 13.13
CA ASP A 163 -20.37 18.41 14.31
C ASP A 163 -20.42 17.54 15.58
N HIS A 164 -20.71 16.25 15.43
CA HIS A 164 -20.83 15.29 16.54
C HIS A 164 -19.60 14.37 16.70
N ALA A 165 -18.62 14.45 15.80
CA ALA A 165 -17.45 13.56 15.82
C ALA A 165 -16.49 13.81 17.00
N MET A 166 -16.59 15.00 17.64
CA MET A 166 -15.71 15.41 18.73
C MET A 166 -16.52 16.04 19.87
N PRO A 167 -17.34 15.27 20.59
CA PRO A 167 -18.09 15.80 21.73
C PRO A 167 -17.14 16.14 22.88
N SER A 168 -17.49 17.11 23.70
CA SER A 168 -16.75 17.44 24.90
C SER A 168 -16.80 16.32 25.95
N ASN A 169 -17.85 15.53 25.95
CA ASN A 169 -18.07 14.39 26.85
C ASN A 169 -18.77 13.26 26.11
N GLY A 170 -18.59 12.02 26.60
CA GLY A 170 -19.35 10.87 26.13
C GLY A 170 -18.53 9.90 25.27
N LEU A 171 -19.22 9.07 24.51
CA LEU A 171 -18.64 8.00 23.70
C LEU A 171 -19.11 8.14 22.25
N VAL A 172 -18.16 8.12 21.33
CA VAL A 172 -18.43 8.02 19.89
C VAL A 172 -18.17 6.59 19.42
N LEU A 173 -19.19 5.93 18.89
CA LEU A 173 -19.09 4.59 18.31
C LEU A 173 -19.13 4.65 16.79
N VAL A 174 -18.07 4.15 16.12
CA VAL A 174 -18.02 4.01 14.67
C VAL A 174 -18.20 2.53 14.32
N THR A 175 -19.36 2.18 13.76
CA THR A 175 -19.71 0.81 13.42
C THR A 175 -19.91 0.64 11.91
N GLY A 176 -19.83 -0.60 11.42
CA GLY A 176 -20.05 -0.91 10.01
C GLY A 176 -19.29 -2.17 9.57
N VAL A 177 -19.56 -2.64 8.36
CA VAL A 177 -18.93 -3.84 7.78
C VAL A 177 -17.43 -3.62 7.51
N MET A 178 -16.69 -4.72 7.31
CA MET A 178 -15.28 -4.66 6.95
C MET A 178 -15.09 -3.86 5.64
N GLY A 179 -14.06 -3.00 5.59
CA GLY A 179 -13.80 -2.16 4.40
C GLY A 179 -14.67 -0.90 4.25
N SER A 180 -15.61 -0.63 5.18
CA SER A 180 -16.47 0.54 5.10
C SER A 180 -15.82 1.88 5.46
N GLY A 181 -14.52 1.90 5.77
CA GLY A 181 -13.80 3.14 6.10
C GLY A 181 -13.78 3.53 7.59
N LYS A 182 -14.25 2.67 8.51
CA LYS A 182 -14.27 2.94 9.96
C LYS A 182 -12.93 3.43 10.51
N SER A 183 -11.88 2.66 10.25
CA SER A 183 -10.53 2.98 10.74
C SER A 183 -9.99 4.27 10.10
N THR A 184 -10.34 4.53 8.84
CA THR A 184 -9.97 5.76 8.14
C THR A 184 -10.66 6.97 8.77
N LEU A 185 -11.96 6.87 9.08
CA LEU A 185 -12.71 7.93 9.76
C LEU A 185 -12.16 8.20 11.16
N LEU A 186 -11.96 7.14 11.96
CA LEU A 186 -11.38 7.28 13.30
C LEU A 186 -9.99 7.93 13.27
N ALA A 187 -9.14 7.51 12.33
CA ALA A 187 -7.82 8.10 12.16
C ALA A 187 -7.87 9.58 11.74
N ALA A 188 -8.83 9.96 10.88
CA ALA A 188 -9.06 11.35 10.49
C ALA A 188 -9.57 12.21 11.64
N ILE A 189 -10.48 11.67 12.48
CA ILE A 189 -10.96 12.34 13.70
C ILE A 189 -9.80 12.56 14.67
N LEU A 190 -9.00 11.54 14.96
CA LEU A 190 -7.84 11.64 15.83
C LEU A 190 -6.82 12.65 15.32
N ARG A 191 -6.53 12.64 14.02
CA ARG A 191 -5.68 13.65 13.40
C ARG A 191 -6.19 15.06 13.66
N ARG A 192 -7.48 15.31 13.45
CA ARG A 192 -8.10 16.62 13.69
C ARG A 192 -8.03 17.05 15.14
N ILE A 193 -8.21 16.12 16.10
CA ILE A 193 -8.05 16.42 17.54
C ILE A 193 -6.63 16.87 17.83
N ILE A 194 -5.62 16.15 17.33
CA ILE A 194 -4.21 16.50 17.49
C ILE A 194 -3.88 17.85 16.88
N GLU A 195 -4.37 18.14 15.65
CA GLU A 195 -4.14 19.41 14.96
C GLU A 195 -4.80 20.61 15.65
N LYS A 196 -5.89 20.40 16.41
CA LYS A 196 -6.56 21.45 17.16
C LYS A 196 -5.96 21.68 18.57
N GLY A 197 -4.95 20.89 18.95
CA GLY A 197 -4.19 21.08 20.18
C GLY A 197 -4.75 20.35 21.38
N GLY A 198 -5.63 19.32 21.19
CA GLY A 198 -6.15 18.46 22.25
C GLY A 198 -6.97 19.24 23.26
#